data_4589266991d7f899137f1df1be726cc0
#
_entry.id   4589266991d7f899137f1df1be726cc0
#
_cell.length_a   1.000
_cell.length_b   1.000
_cell.length_c   1.000
_cell.angle_alpha   90.00
_cell.angle_beta   90.00
_cell.angle_gamma   90.00
#
_symmetry.space_group_name_H-M   'P 1'
#
loop_
_entity.id
_entity.type
_entity.pdbx_description
1 polymer ?
#
loop_
_entity_poly.entity_id
_entity_poly.type
_entity_poly.pdbx_seq_one_letter_code
_entity_poly.pdbx_strand_id
1 'polypeptide(L)'
;MKSPFLKTKKFWRRLISAVLVVPVILFSILLLVIYLKQDGIIQSEIDALNKGHKGQVLIGDIHLEPFKNFPYISIKIDDVRVLESKEKDAAEILNVADIFAGFNLWDILKGTFDIQSLLIENGVFNLVLHKDGTTNLQNALATSGEATEEEPIDIHLKNIKGQG
;
A
#
# COMPACT_ATOMS: atom_id res chain seq x y z
N MET A 1 -46.45 30.24 -15.86
CA MET A 1 -45.36 30.75 -14.98
C MET A 1 -44.02 30.29 -15.57
N LYS A 2 -43.26 31.22 -16.18
CA LYS A 2 -41.94 30.92 -16.79
C LYS A 2 -40.89 31.25 -15.74
N SER A 3 -40.11 30.26 -15.30
CA SER A 3 -39.05 30.46 -14.32
C SER A 3 -37.90 31.30 -14.93
N PRO A 4 -37.54 32.45 -14.38
CA PRO A 4 -36.58 33.39 -14.96
C PRO A 4 -35.11 33.03 -14.70
N PHE A 5 -34.79 31.92 -13.99
CA PHE A 5 -33.46 31.67 -13.48
C PHE A 5 -32.47 30.99 -14.44
N LEU A 6 -32.90 30.50 -15.61
CA LEU A 6 -32.05 29.67 -16.50
C LEU A 6 -31.40 30.37 -17.68
N LYS A 7 -31.56 31.71 -17.84
CA LYS A 7 -31.16 32.40 -19.08
C LYS A 7 -29.98 33.36 -19.01
N THR A 8 -29.25 33.46 -17.92
CA THR A 8 -28.09 34.35 -17.89
C THR A 8 -26.79 33.56 -18.15
N LYS A 9 -26.02 33.97 -19.19
CA LYS A 9 -24.67 33.41 -19.51
C LYS A 9 -23.76 33.36 -18.27
N LYS A 10 -23.97 34.27 -17.29
CA LYS A 10 -23.27 34.26 -15.99
C LYS A 10 -23.63 33.06 -15.11
N PHE A 11 -24.89 32.62 -15.11
CA PHE A 11 -25.31 31.43 -14.35
C PHE A 11 -24.66 30.17 -14.93
N TRP A 12 -24.70 29.97 -16.22
CA TRP A 12 -24.05 28.82 -16.90
C TRP A 12 -22.55 28.81 -16.69
N ARG A 13 -21.86 29.94 -16.77
CA ARG A 13 -20.42 30.03 -16.48
C ARG A 13 -20.11 29.65 -15.04
N ARG A 14 -20.92 30.09 -14.05
CA ARG A 14 -20.75 29.68 -12.64
C ARG A 14 -21.04 28.20 -12.42
N LEU A 15 -22.06 27.66 -13.09
CA LEU A 15 -22.40 26.24 -13.01
C LEU A 15 -21.26 25.38 -13.58
N ILE A 16 -20.75 25.72 -14.76
CA ILE A 16 -19.62 25.00 -15.39
C ILE A 16 -18.36 25.12 -14.54
N SER A 17 -18.06 26.32 -14.02
CA SER A 17 -16.89 26.46 -13.12
C SER A 17 -17.07 25.68 -11.83
N ALA A 18 -18.25 25.62 -11.24
CA ALA A 18 -18.51 24.81 -10.05
C ALA A 18 -18.36 23.30 -10.33
N VAL A 19 -18.88 22.81 -11.46
CA VAL A 19 -18.76 21.42 -11.90
C VAL A 19 -17.28 21.01 -12.12
N LEU A 20 -16.43 21.94 -12.53
CA LEU A 20 -15.00 21.67 -12.71
C LEU A 20 -14.20 21.86 -11.42
N VAL A 21 -14.48 22.89 -10.65
CA VAL A 21 -13.69 23.27 -9.46
C VAL A 21 -14.02 22.38 -8.26
N VAL A 22 -15.30 22.04 -8.05
CA VAL A 22 -15.69 21.21 -6.89
C VAL A 22 -15.04 19.84 -6.89
N PRO A 23 -15.00 19.05 -8.01
CA PRO A 23 -14.28 17.78 -8.04
C PRO A 23 -12.78 17.93 -7.76
N VAL A 24 -12.14 18.99 -8.27
CA VAL A 24 -10.71 19.25 -8.02
C VAL A 24 -10.47 19.50 -6.54
N ILE A 25 -11.31 20.32 -5.89
CA ILE A 25 -11.20 20.58 -4.45
C ILE A 25 -11.42 19.30 -3.65
N LEU A 26 -12.45 18.52 -3.96
CA LEU A 26 -12.73 17.25 -3.27
C LEU A 26 -11.59 16.26 -3.44
N PHE A 27 -11.03 16.15 -4.63
CA PHE A 27 -9.86 15.31 -4.90
C PHE A 27 -8.63 15.78 -4.13
N SER A 28 -8.37 17.09 -4.08
CA SER A 28 -7.27 17.67 -3.30
C SER A 28 -7.43 17.40 -1.80
N ILE A 29 -8.65 17.50 -1.26
CA ILE A 29 -8.94 17.17 0.15
C ILE A 29 -8.70 15.69 0.40
N LEU A 30 -9.13 14.80 -0.52
CA LEU A 30 -8.90 13.36 -0.41
C LEU A 30 -7.40 13.05 -0.36
N LEU A 31 -6.61 13.60 -1.29
CA LEU A 31 -5.15 13.42 -1.29
C LEU A 31 -4.52 13.92 0.01
N LEU A 32 -4.98 15.05 0.53
CA LEU A 32 -4.51 15.58 1.80
C LEU A 32 -4.82 14.64 2.97
N VAL A 33 -6.02 14.05 3.02
CA VAL A 33 -6.40 13.09 4.07
C VAL A 33 -5.54 11.84 3.99
N ILE A 34 -5.30 11.30 2.79
CA ILE A 34 -4.42 10.15 2.59
C ILE A 34 -3.01 10.50 3.05
N TYR A 35 -2.47 11.63 2.60
CA TYR A 35 -1.13 12.11 2.99
C TYR A 35 -0.96 12.23 4.50
N LEU A 36 -1.97 12.75 5.23
CA LEU A 36 -1.90 12.90 6.68
C LEU A 36 -2.07 11.58 7.45
N LYS A 37 -2.59 10.52 6.81
CA LYS A 37 -2.90 9.23 7.45
C LYS A 37 -2.02 8.07 7.00
N GLN A 38 -1.26 8.22 5.92
CA GLN A 38 -0.50 7.14 5.30
C GLN A 38 0.45 6.43 6.29
N ASP A 39 1.24 7.18 7.05
CA ASP A 39 2.22 6.63 7.96
C ASP A 39 1.57 5.79 9.06
N GLY A 40 0.49 6.30 9.65
CA GLY A 40 -0.20 5.61 10.74
C GLY A 40 -0.88 4.32 10.31
N ILE A 41 -1.45 4.27 9.09
CA ILE A 41 -2.11 3.07 8.56
C ILE A 41 -1.06 1.98 8.31
N ILE A 42 -0.01 2.30 7.55
CA ILE A 42 1.01 1.32 7.17
C ILE A 42 1.82 0.88 8.39
N GLN A 43 2.22 1.81 9.27
CA GLN A 43 2.98 1.46 10.45
C GLN A 43 2.22 0.51 11.39
N SER A 44 0.91 0.68 11.56
CA SER A 44 0.11 -0.22 12.40
C SER A 44 0.07 -1.65 11.86
N GLU A 45 -0.01 -1.83 10.54
CA GLU A 45 0.01 -3.14 9.89
C GLU A 45 1.41 -3.79 10.00
N ILE A 46 2.47 -3.03 9.79
CA ILE A 46 3.85 -3.51 9.96
C ILE A 46 4.10 -3.94 11.41
N ASP A 47 3.65 -3.14 12.39
CA ASP A 47 3.78 -3.48 13.80
C ASP A 47 3.00 -4.76 14.17
N ALA A 48 1.81 -4.95 13.60
CA ALA A 48 1.01 -6.15 13.79
C ALA A 48 1.73 -7.39 13.21
N LEU A 49 2.25 -7.30 11.98
CA LEU A 49 3.06 -8.35 11.36
C LEU A 49 4.28 -8.69 12.20
N ASN A 50 5.03 -7.69 12.64
CA ASN A 50 6.23 -7.87 13.45
C ASN A 50 5.92 -8.48 14.83
N LYS A 51 4.74 -8.24 15.41
CA LYS A 51 4.33 -8.87 16.67
C LYS A 51 3.89 -10.32 16.47
N GLY A 52 3.17 -10.60 15.40
CA GLY A 52 2.60 -11.92 15.11
C GLY A 52 3.61 -12.96 14.66
N HIS A 53 4.72 -12.56 14.04
CA HIS A 53 5.67 -13.44 13.37
C HIS A 53 7.09 -13.34 13.97
N LYS A 54 7.91 -14.37 13.72
CA LYS A 54 9.33 -14.39 14.14
C LYS A 54 10.19 -13.47 13.29
N GLY A 55 9.87 -13.32 12.01
CA GLY A 55 10.52 -12.38 11.11
C GLY A 55 10.33 -10.94 11.51
N GLN A 56 11.07 -10.05 10.86
CA GLN A 56 10.96 -8.62 11.03
C GLN A 56 10.82 -7.93 9.67
N VAL A 57 9.82 -7.07 9.55
CA VAL A 57 9.65 -6.15 8.42
C VAL A 57 10.11 -4.77 8.85
N LEU A 58 11.04 -4.21 8.09
CA LEU A 58 11.54 -2.84 8.26
C LEU A 58 11.16 -2.06 7.01
N ILE A 59 10.72 -0.83 7.19
CA ILE A 59 10.40 0.10 6.11
C ILE A 59 11.10 1.44 6.35
N GLY A 60 11.44 2.12 5.27
CA GLY A 60 11.89 3.51 5.31
C GLY A 60 10.72 4.50 5.26
N ASP A 61 10.84 5.49 4.40
CA ASP A 61 9.84 6.54 4.26
C ASP A 61 8.63 6.09 3.46
N ILE A 62 7.50 6.77 3.69
CA ILE A 62 6.23 6.51 3.01
C ILE A 62 5.81 7.77 2.27
N HIS A 63 5.56 7.64 0.97
CA HIS A 63 5.20 8.77 0.11
C HIS A 63 3.94 8.49 -0.70
N LEU A 64 3.12 9.52 -0.87
CA LEU A 64 1.97 9.46 -1.76
C LEU A 64 2.40 9.71 -3.21
N GLU A 65 2.21 8.71 -4.08
CA GLU A 65 2.54 8.74 -5.52
C GLU A 65 1.26 8.52 -6.37
N PRO A 66 0.34 9.50 -6.43
CA PRO A 66 -1.02 9.29 -6.93
C PRO A 66 -1.09 8.93 -8.42
N PHE A 67 -0.03 9.17 -9.18
CA PHE A 67 -0.02 8.97 -10.64
C PHE A 67 0.93 7.86 -11.11
N LYS A 68 1.78 7.31 -10.24
CA LYS A 68 2.80 6.31 -10.60
C LYS A 68 2.18 5.04 -11.19
N ASN A 69 1.04 4.63 -10.67
CA ASN A 69 0.37 3.38 -11.06
C ASN A 69 -1.09 3.62 -11.50
N PHE A 70 -1.29 4.67 -12.31
CA PHE A 70 -2.63 5.04 -12.79
C PHE A 70 -3.34 3.84 -13.48
N PRO A 71 -4.63 3.57 -13.22
CA PRO A 71 -5.64 4.43 -12.57
C PRO A 71 -5.74 4.31 -11.04
N TYR A 72 -4.82 3.61 -10.40
CA TYR A 72 -4.79 3.47 -8.95
C TYR A 72 -4.09 4.66 -8.29
N ILE A 73 -4.52 5.02 -7.10
CA ILE A 73 -3.78 5.93 -6.22
C ILE A 73 -2.76 5.10 -5.47
N SER A 74 -1.47 5.39 -5.63
CA SER A 74 -0.41 4.60 -5.03
C SER A 74 0.22 5.30 -3.83
N ILE A 75 0.59 4.48 -2.86
CA ILE A 75 1.49 4.81 -1.77
C ILE A 75 2.82 4.13 -2.09
N LYS A 76 3.89 4.90 -2.10
CA LYS A 76 5.27 4.43 -2.23
C LYS A 76 5.83 4.15 -0.83
N ILE A 77 6.48 3.02 -0.67
CA ILE A 77 7.19 2.63 0.54
C ILE A 77 8.64 2.41 0.14
N ASP A 78 9.55 3.16 0.74
CA ASP A 78 10.98 3.10 0.46
C ASP A 78 11.67 2.10 1.38
N ASP A 79 12.79 1.53 0.90
CA ASP A 79 13.73 0.72 1.69
C ASP A 79 13.04 -0.41 2.49
N VAL A 80 12.21 -1.20 1.83
CA VAL A 80 11.53 -2.32 2.45
C VAL A 80 12.48 -3.51 2.60
N ARG A 81 12.70 -3.95 3.84
CA ARG A 81 13.52 -5.12 4.16
C ARG A 81 12.72 -6.11 5.00
N VAL A 82 12.82 -7.38 4.65
CA VAL A 82 12.27 -8.50 5.41
C VAL A 82 13.41 -9.35 5.89
N LEU A 83 13.49 -9.54 7.21
CA LEU A 83 14.50 -10.32 7.88
C LEU A 83 13.89 -11.63 8.41
N GLU A 84 14.67 -12.69 8.44
CA GLU A 84 14.27 -14.01 8.94
C GLU A 84 13.87 -13.99 10.42
N SER A 85 14.51 -13.13 11.20
CA SER A 85 14.23 -12.99 12.65
C SER A 85 14.45 -11.55 13.11
N LYS A 86 14.18 -11.28 14.38
CA LYS A 86 14.42 -9.98 15.05
C LYS A 86 15.84 -9.85 15.62
N GLU A 87 16.70 -10.80 15.35
CA GLU A 87 18.07 -10.78 15.79
C GLU A 87 18.93 -9.82 14.95
N LYS A 88 19.98 -9.29 15.55
CA LYS A 88 20.82 -8.24 14.93
C LYS A 88 21.49 -8.69 13.63
N ASP A 89 21.83 -9.98 13.52
CA ASP A 89 22.53 -10.57 12.37
C ASP A 89 21.60 -11.49 11.56
N ALA A 90 20.28 -11.24 11.60
CA ALA A 90 19.29 -12.04 10.88
C ALA A 90 19.50 -11.98 9.37
N ALA A 91 19.32 -13.11 8.69
CA ALA A 91 19.41 -13.18 7.24
C ALA A 91 18.34 -12.31 6.58
N GLU A 92 18.74 -11.55 5.56
CA GLU A 92 17.83 -10.73 4.78
C GLU A 92 17.16 -11.59 3.70
N ILE A 93 15.82 -11.67 3.76
CA ILE A 93 15.00 -12.43 2.82
C ILE A 93 14.66 -11.56 1.61
N LEU A 94 14.25 -10.33 1.89
CA LEU A 94 13.83 -9.38 0.88
C LEU A 94 14.45 -8.01 1.17
N ASN A 95 14.99 -7.40 0.11
CA ASN A 95 15.46 -6.03 0.13
C ASN A 95 14.96 -5.34 -1.13
N VAL A 96 14.07 -4.38 -0.97
CA VAL A 96 13.43 -3.67 -2.08
C VAL A 96 13.59 -2.17 -1.87
N ALA A 97 14.11 -1.48 -2.88
CA ALA A 97 14.24 -0.03 -2.82
C ALA A 97 12.86 0.65 -2.80
N ASP A 98 11.94 0.21 -3.67
CA ASP A 98 10.66 0.87 -3.86
C ASP A 98 9.51 -0.13 -4.01
N ILE A 99 8.48 -0.01 -3.18
CA ILE A 99 7.20 -0.72 -3.33
C ILE A 99 6.08 0.31 -3.50
N PHE A 100 5.29 0.14 -4.55
CA PHE A 100 4.10 0.96 -4.81
C PHE A 100 2.85 0.12 -4.59
N ALA A 101 2.12 0.39 -3.52
CA ALA A 101 0.82 -0.21 -3.25
C ALA A 101 -0.28 0.68 -3.86
N GLY A 102 -0.99 0.15 -4.84
CA GLY A 102 -2.05 0.87 -5.56
C GLY A 102 -3.43 0.51 -5.06
N PHE A 103 -4.24 1.52 -4.78
CA PHE A 103 -5.60 1.43 -4.25
C PHE A 103 -6.60 1.99 -5.24
N ASN A 104 -7.79 1.41 -5.28
CA ASN A 104 -8.87 1.96 -6.09
C ASN A 104 -9.45 3.22 -5.42
N LEU A 105 -9.56 4.30 -6.18
CA LEU A 105 -10.10 5.58 -5.68
C LEU A 105 -11.50 5.44 -5.07
N TRP A 106 -12.38 4.63 -5.70
CA TRP A 106 -13.75 4.46 -5.23
C TRP A 106 -13.84 3.67 -3.94
N ASP A 107 -12.93 2.73 -3.72
CA ASP A 107 -12.87 1.96 -2.49
C ASP A 107 -12.34 2.79 -1.33
N ILE A 108 -11.32 3.65 -1.58
CA ILE A 108 -10.86 4.64 -0.61
C ILE A 108 -12.01 5.57 -0.17
N LEU A 109 -12.82 6.06 -1.11
CA LEU A 109 -13.97 6.92 -0.81
C LEU A 109 -15.03 6.22 0.06
N LYS A 110 -15.11 4.89 0.00
CA LYS A 110 -15.99 4.07 0.85
C LYS A 110 -15.35 3.69 2.19
N GLY A 111 -14.07 4.06 2.40
CA GLY A 111 -13.29 3.69 3.58
C GLY A 111 -12.67 2.30 3.52
N THR A 112 -12.59 1.69 2.33
CA THR A 112 -11.98 0.39 2.09
C THR A 112 -10.59 0.57 1.47
N PHE A 113 -9.58 -0.06 2.07
CA PHE A 113 -8.17 0.09 1.66
C PHE A 113 -7.59 -1.24 1.14
N ASP A 114 -8.27 -1.85 0.17
CA ASP A 114 -7.79 -3.07 -0.47
C ASP A 114 -6.72 -2.76 -1.51
N ILE A 115 -5.58 -3.43 -1.41
CA ILE A 115 -4.50 -3.31 -2.40
C ILE A 115 -4.94 -3.97 -3.70
N GLN A 116 -5.09 -3.18 -4.75
CA GLN A 116 -5.51 -3.62 -6.09
C GLN A 116 -4.32 -3.85 -7.02
N SER A 117 -3.20 -3.23 -6.74
CA SER A 117 -1.98 -3.35 -7.53
C SER A 117 -0.76 -3.21 -6.64
N LEU A 118 0.25 -4.04 -6.89
CA LEU A 118 1.55 -3.99 -6.25
C LEU A 118 2.62 -3.92 -7.34
N LEU A 119 3.41 -2.85 -7.32
CA LEU A 119 4.57 -2.68 -8.18
C LEU A 119 5.83 -2.66 -7.30
N ILE A 120 6.79 -3.51 -7.63
CA ILE A 120 8.06 -3.63 -6.91
C ILE A 120 9.18 -3.23 -7.88
N GLU A 121 10.00 -2.29 -7.48
CA GLU A 121 11.14 -1.80 -8.26
C GLU A 121 12.43 -2.02 -7.46
N ASN A 122 13.49 -2.50 -8.16
CA ASN A 122 14.83 -2.70 -7.60
C ASN A 122 14.84 -3.57 -6.33
N GLY A 123 14.33 -4.79 -6.46
CA GLY A 123 14.26 -5.74 -5.36
C GLY A 123 15.21 -6.92 -5.51
N VAL A 124 15.76 -7.38 -4.39
CA VAL A 124 16.51 -8.62 -4.27
C VAL A 124 15.77 -9.54 -3.32
N PHE A 125 15.55 -10.77 -3.75
CA PHE A 125 14.93 -11.82 -2.94
C PHE A 125 15.93 -12.95 -2.71
N ASN A 126 16.24 -13.25 -1.46
CA ASN A 126 17.19 -14.29 -1.04
C ASN A 126 16.46 -15.42 -0.33
N LEU A 127 16.23 -16.51 -1.03
CA LEU A 127 15.67 -17.71 -0.42
C LEU A 127 16.81 -18.64 -0.01
N VAL A 128 16.93 -18.90 1.29
CA VAL A 128 17.94 -19.79 1.86
C VAL A 128 17.27 -21.04 2.41
N LEU A 129 17.77 -22.22 2.03
CA LEU A 129 17.37 -23.49 2.59
C LEU A 129 18.36 -23.87 3.71
N HIS A 130 17.85 -24.02 4.92
CA HIS A 130 18.61 -24.42 6.07
C HIS A 130 18.88 -25.95 6.08
N LYS A 131 19.84 -26.40 6.87
CA LYS A 131 20.22 -27.82 6.98
C LYS A 131 19.12 -28.71 7.55
N ASP A 132 18.18 -28.14 8.29
CA ASP A 132 17.03 -28.83 8.87
C ASP A 132 15.86 -28.98 7.88
N GLY A 133 16.01 -28.45 6.65
CA GLY A 133 15.00 -28.49 5.60
C GLY A 133 14.02 -27.34 5.62
N THR A 134 14.11 -26.40 6.57
CA THR A 134 13.29 -25.18 6.58
C THR A 134 13.89 -24.11 5.68
N THR A 135 13.06 -23.14 5.26
CA THR A 135 13.57 -21.96 4.55
C THR A 135 13.55 -20.74 5.48
N ASN A 136 14.43 -19.76 5.20
CA ASN A 136 14.41 -18.48 5.91
C ASN A 136 13.03 -17.79 5.85
N LEU A 137 12.29 -17.95 4.74
CA LEU A 137 10.94 -17.44 4.61
C LEU A 137 9.94 -18.15 5.53
N GLN A 138 10.00 -19.50 5.62
CA GLN A 138 9.17 -20.27 6.56
C GLN A 138 9.46 -19.88 8.00
N ASN A 139 10.73 -19.70 8.35
CA ASN A 139 11.13 -19.28 9.69
C ASN A 139 10.59 -17.87 10.02
N ALA A 140 10.66 -16.95 9.07
CA ALA A 140 10.14 -15.59 9.25
C ALA A 140 8.62 -15.57 9.44
N LEU A 141 7.88 -16.38 8.68
CA LEU A 141 6.42 -16.48 8.76
C LEU A 141 5.93 -17.29 9.97
N ALA A 142 6.79 -18.06 10.63
CA ALA A 142 6.40 -18.79 11.82
C ALA A 142 5.89 -17.85 12.92
N THR A 143 4.78 -18.25 13.56
CA THR A 143 4.12 -17.45 14.61
C THR A 143 5.01 -17.29 15.84
N SER A 144 5.00 -16.11 16.45
CA SER A 144 5.80 -15.83 17.66
C SER A 144 5.15 -16.35 18.94
N GLY A 145 3.99 -16.99 18.91
CA GLY A 145 3.25 -17.58 20.04
C GLY A 145 2.95 -19.05 19.81
N GLU A 146 2.51 -19.78 20.85
CA GLU A 146 2.17 -21.21 20.80
C GLU A 146 1.22 -21.51 19.64
N ALA A 147 1.49 -22.61 18.93
CA ALA A 147 0.87 -23.04 17.71
C ALA A 147 -0.67 -23.04 17.78
N THR A 148 -1.29 -22.08 17.15
CA THR A 148 -2.62 -22.24 16.58
C THR A 148 -2.42 -22.87 15.20
N GLU A 149 -3.15 -23.92 14.88
CA GLU A 149 -3.13 -24.55 13.56
C GLU A 149 -3.35 -23.48 12.49
N GLU A 150 -2.27 -23.17 11.75
CA GLU A 150 -2.30 -22.16 10.69
C GLU A 150 -3.00 -22.77 9.48
N GLU A 151 -4.10 -22.12 9.04
CA GLU A 151 -4.57 -22.32 7.67
C GLU A 151 -3.45 -21.90 6.71
N PRO A 152 -3.14 -22.68 5.66
CA PRO A 152 -2.11 -22.34 4.70
C PRO A 152 -2.45 -20.97 4.06
N ILE A 153 -1.53 -20.02 4.17
CA ILE A 153 -1.64 -18.71 3.52
C ILE A 153 -1.58 -18.95 2.01
N ASP A 154 -2.73 -18.88 1.36
CA ASP A 154 -2.84 -18.97 -0.09
C ASP A 154 -2.49 -17.62 -0.71
N ILE A 155 -1.21 -17.44 -1.02
CA ILE A 155 -0.72 -16.20 -1.66
C ILE A 155 -1.02 -16.27 -3.16
N HIS A 156 -2.16 -15.78 -3.58
CA HIS A 156 -2.47 -15.54 -4.99
C HIS A 156 -1.76 -14.28 -5.50
N LEU A 157 -0.54 -14.43 -5.97
CA LEU A 157 0.20 -13.36 -6.63
C LEU A 157 -0.34 -13.13 -8.05
N LYS A 158 -1.25 -12.17 -8.22
CA LYS A 158 -1.70 -11.69 -9.53
C LYS A 158 -0.90 -10.45 -9.93
N ASN A 159 -0.31 -10.46 -11.12
CA ASN A 159 0.36 -9.32 -11.77
C ASN A 159 1.63 -8.79 -11.07
N ILE A 160 2.61 -9.64 -10.78
CA ILE A 160 3.95 -9.17 -10.46
C ILE A 160 4.64 -8.74 -11.75
N LYS A 161 4.93 -7.42 -11.88
CA LYS A 161 5.83 -6.88 -12.89
C LYS A 161 7.14 -6.54 -12.19
N GLY A 162 8.18 -7.36 -12.38
CA GLY A 162 9.54 -7.01 -12.05
C GLY A 162 10.14 -6.21 -13.21
N GLN A 163 10.66 -5.03 -12.94
CA GLN A 163 11.57 -4.32 -13.82
C GLN A 163 12.90 -4.28 -13.10
N GLY A 164 13.90 -4.96 -13.69
CA GLY A 164 15.30 -4.89 -13.29
C GLY A 164 16.00 -3.73 -13.98
#